data_6b376a8e50efbc265b642c018798c49f
#
_entry.id   6b376a8e50efbc265b642c018798c49f
#
_cell.length_a   1.000
_cell.length_b   1.000
_cell.length_c   1.000
_cell.angle_alpha   90.00
_cell.angle_beta   90.00
_cell.angle_gamma   90.00
#
_symmetry.space_group_name_H-M   'P 1'
#
loop_
_entity.id
_entity.type
_entity.pdbx_description
1 polymer ?
#
loop_
_entity_poly.entity_id
_entity_poly.type
_entity_poly.pdbx_seq_one_letter_code
_entity_poly.pdbx_strand_id
1 'polypeptide(L)'
;MTKLNPNGGTLSVDTPTPPPTWALLQRELLRAQTLACQEFFDRYFDDRGYLLCIPRWGGNDGPDDAIENLTGWPILHALGAPDSILHMYKKAWEGHLSQYTEAKTVAVTLAQDGMYYKEFPVMFDWFHNAEGLTVFNLQGLSDPDDLAFQSRVKRYAGFYMNEDPQAPNYDPEHKIIRSMFNGSRGPLLRKATALDWAGDPIEVEGRFKPLHGERDFDEMLAHFEDYTDIVGDHPLNLAATSLGINAYMLTGEAKYKQWLLEYVDAWVERTAANGGIIPSNIGLDGTVGGECGGKWYGGCYGWAFTVVVPQTGGLSDRNAISRGIAGFGNALLATGDQRYVDVWRNMIDTINTNQRTIDGQVMYPHMYGDEGWYSFKPQPYSQGALDVYYWSMNRADLKHLPTTGWIGFLEGKSPDYPEEVLQRDFSTIRRKVEGMRRDTSTPDTRMSDDPMGFNPAAVGTLTELMLGGLTPRHGEPLHCRVRYFDPLKRRAGIPEDVAALVEKLTDDEVTLTLVNISPVEARTVIIQGGAYAEHQLISAAIGDQVTPLDRSFATVHVAPGAGSRVVIKMKRYANQPTFVFPWARD
;
A
#
# COMPACT_ATOMS: atom_id res chain seq x y z
N MET A 1 24.11 -20.95 19.59
CA MET A 1 23.03 -20.65 20.56
C MET A 1 23.36 -19.31 21.19
N THR A 2 22.96 -18.21 20.60
CA THR A 2 23.11 -16.87 21.19
C THR A 2 22.04 -16.73 22.25
N LYS A 3 22.44 -16.53 23.49
CA LYS A 3 21.53 -16.36 24.63
C LYS A 3 20.68 -15.11 24.37
N LEU A 4 19.37 -15.27 24.23
CA LEU A 4 18.44 -14.15 24.41
C LEU A 4 18.76 -13.52 25.79
N ASN A 5 19.00 -12.22 25.81
CA ASN A 5 19.39 -11.49 27.00
C ASN A 5 18.27 -11.61 28.05
N PRO A 6 18.49 -12.21 29.24
CA PRO A 6 17.45 -12.51 30.22
C PRO A 6 16.86 -11.26 30.91
N ASN A 7 17.37 -10.07 30.68
CA ASN A 7 16.93 -8.82 31.33
C ASN A 7 15.95 -7.97 30.52
N GLY A 8 15.36 -8.47 29.45
CA GLY A 8 14.42 -7.72 28.65
C GLY A 8 13.02 -8.31 28.73
N GLY A 9 12.11 -7.59 29.37
CA GLY A 9 10.66 -7.68 29.38
C GLY A 9 10.02 -8.94 28.79
N THR A 10 10.24 -10.09 29.42
CA THR A 10 9.56 -11.34 29.05
C THR A 10 8.24 -11.41 29.81
N LEU A 11 7.16 -11.62 29.08
CA LEU A 11 5.81 -11.77 29.61
C LEU A 11 5.40 -13.24 29.55
N SER A 12 4.51 -13.67 30.44
CA SER A 12 3.90 -15.01 30.40
C SER A 12 2.39 -14.92 30.35
N VAL A 13 1.80 -15.70 29.45
CA VAL A 13 0.36 -15.92 29.32
C VAL A 13 0.09 -17.37 29.68
N ASP A 14 -0.43 -17.61 30.91
CA ASP A 14 -0.62 -18.93 31.48
C ASP A 14 -2.10 -19.22 31.83
N THR A 15 -3.02 -18.30 31.58
CA THR A 15 -4.44 -18.45 31.88
C THR A 15 -5.08 -19.44 30.91
N PRO A 16 -5.57 -20.60 31.36
CA PRO A 16 -6.28 -21.54 30.51
C PRO A 16 -7.51 -20.86 29.85
N THR A 17 -7.58 -20.93 28.54
CA THR A 17 -8.62 -20.23 27.78
C THR A 17 -9.12 -21.14 26.66
N PRO A 18 -10.41 -21.48 26.63
CA PRO A 18 -10.97 -22.15 25.47
C PRO A 18 -10.75 -21.31 24.23
N PRO A 19 -10.31 -21.90 23.10
CA PRO A 19 -10.07 -21.12 21.89
C PRO A 19 -11.36 -20.41 21.44
N PRO A 20 -11.38 -19.07 21.38
CA PRO A 20 -12.54 -18.34 20.87
C PRO A 20 -12.69 -18.57 19.35
N THR A 21 -13.91 -18.45 18.84
CA THR A 21 -14.24 -18.70 17.42
C THR A 21 -13.35 -17.89 16.47
N TRP A 22 -13.14 -16.60 16.77
CA TRP A 22 -12.28 -15.75 15.92
C TRP A 22 -10.84 -16.28 15.82
N ALA A 23 -10.29 -16.87 16.89
CA ALA A 23 -8.92 -17.40 16.87
C ALA A 23 -8.81 -18.64 15.97
N LEU A 24 -9.79 -19.53 16.03
CA LEU A 24 -9.87 -20.70 15.15
C LEU A 24 -10.06 -20.27 13.69
N LEU A 25 -10.96 -19.34 13.43
CA LEU A 25 -11.18 -18.79 12.09
C LEU A 25 -9.94 -18.13 11.54
N GLN A 26 -9.23 -17.34 12.34
CA GLN A 26 -8.00 -16.65 11.90
C GLN A 26 -6.91 -17.64 11.48
N ARG A 27 -6.67 -18.68 12.27
CA ARG A 27 -5.66 -19.71 11.95
C ARG A 27 -6.05 -20.51 10.71
N GLU A 28 -7.32 -20.90 10.61
CA GLU A 28 -7.81 -21.63 9.44
C GLU A 28 -7.82 -20.75 8.19
N LEU A 29 -8.07 -19.44 8.30
CA LEU A 29 -8.01 -18.50 7.17
C LEU A 29 -6.60 -18.40 6.59
N LEU A 30 -5.56 -18.32 7.44
CA LEU A 30 -4.16 -18.34 6.99
C LEU A 30 -3.83 -19.65 6.25
N ARG A 31 -4.32 -20.79 6.75
CA ARG A 31 -4.14 -22.10 6.12
C ARG A 31 -4.87 -22.18 4.76
N ALA A 32 -6.12 -21.77 4.72
CA ALA A 32 -6.93 -21.80 3.50
C ALA A 32 -6.36 -20.91 2.40
N GLN A 33 -5.93 -19.69 2.75
CA GLN A 33 -5.26 -18.81 1.80
C GLN A 33 -3.97 -19.41 1.26
N THR A 34 -3.17 -20.04 2.10
CA THR A 34 -1.93 -20.71 1.67
C THR A 34 -2.19 -21.76 0.59
N LEU A 35 -3.18 -22.63 0.81
CA LEU A 35 -3.55 -23.67 -0.17
C LEU A 35 -4.11 -23.06 -1.46
N ALA A 36 -4.93 -22.03 -1.34
CA ALA A 36 -5.50 -21.36 -2.50
C ALA A 36 -4.43 -20.59 -3.31
N CYS A 37 -3.44 -19.96 -2.65
CA CYS A 37 -2.31 -19.32 -3.32
C CYS A 37 -1.44 -20.34 -4.06
N GLN A 38 -1.24 -21.54 -3.51
CA GLN A 38 -0.52 -22.61 -4.21
C GLN A 38 -1.26 -23.00 -5.51
N GLU A 39 -2.59 -23.23 -5.43
CA GLU A 39 -3.40 -23.57 -6.61
C GLU A 39 -3.38 -22.44 -7.67
N PHE A 40 -3.43 -21.17 -7.20
CA PHE A 40 -3.33 -20.00 -8.07
C PHE A 40 -1.97 -19.94 -8.78
N PHE A 41 -0.89 -20.14 -8.04
CA PHE A 41 0.46 -20.12 -8.59
C PHE A 41 0.65 -21.22 -9.64
N ASP A 42 0.26 -22.47 -9.32
CA ASP A 42 0.39 -23.63 -10.20
C ASP A 42 -0.43 -23.46 -11.50
N ARG A 43 -1.49 -22.65 -11.46
CA ARG A 43 -2.35 -22.42 -12.61
C ARG A 43 -1.90 -21.27 -13.50
N TYR A 44 -1.41 -20.19 -12.92
CA TYR A 44 -1.19 -18.93 -13.64
C TYR A 44 0.28 -18.57 -13.83
N PHE A 45 1.21 -19.32 -13.26
CA PHE A 45 2.63 -19.09 -13.43
C PHE A 45 3.34 -20.32 -13.99
N ASP A 46 4.38 -20.11 -14.81
CA ASP A 46 5.23 -21.18 -15.31
C ASP A 46 6.41 -21.47 -14.36
N ASP A 47 7.25 -22.43 -14.76
CA ASP A 47 8.43 -22.84 -13.99
C ASP A 47 9.49 -21.74 -13.84
N ARG A 48 9.46 -20.69 -14.67
CA ARG A 48 10.33 -19.52 -14.57
C ARG A 48 9.75 -18.45 -13.66
N GLY A 49 8.49 -18.59 -13.23
CA GLY A 49 7.72 -17.57 -12.52
C GLY A 49 7.11 -16.51 -13.43
N TYR A 50 7.06 -16.75 -14.75
CA TYR A 50 6.37 -15.87 -15.68
C TYR A 50 4.86 -16.04 -15.52
N LEU A 51 4.14 -14.93 -15.51
CA LEU A 51 2.68 -14.97 -15.58
C LEU A 51 2.26 -15.48 -16.97
N LEU A 52 1.37 -16.45 -17.01
CA LEU A 52 0.84 -17.06 -18.23
C LEU A 52 -0.22 -16.15 -18.89
N CYS A 53 0.23 -15.07 -19.50
CA CYS A 53 -0.58 -14.04 -20.17
C CYS A 53 0.14 -13.49 -21.40
N ILE A 54 -0.52 -12.60 -22.14
CA ILE A 54 0.08 -11.76 -23.17
C ILE A 54 0.72 -10.55 -22.49
N PRO A 55 2.05 -10.44 -22.39
CA PRO A 55 2.67 -9.27 -21.79
C PRO A 55 2.57 -8.08 -22.75
N ARG A 56 1.99 -6.97 -22.27
CA ARG A 56 1.84 -5.75 -23.05
C ARG A 56 2.04 -4.50 -22.19
N TRP A 57 2.12 -3.36 -22.86
CA TRP A 57 2.10 -2.02 -22.28
C TRP A 57 0.76 -1.35 -22.57
N GLY A 58 0.15 -0.70 -21.60
CA GLY A 58 -1.01 0.15 -21.82
C GLY A 58 -1.91 0.33 -20.63
N GLY A 59 -2.84 1.27 -20.77
CA GLY A 59 -3.70 1.72 -19.68
C GLY A 59 -4.82 0.78 -19.25
N ASN A 60 -5.12 -0.27 -20.01
CA ASN A 60 -6.10 -1.30 -19.62
C ASN A 60 -5.43 -2.64 -19.33
N ASP A 61 -4.12 -2.73 -19.45
CA ASP A 61 -3.33 -3.91 -19.15
C ASP A 61 -1.85 -3.59 -19.31
N GLY A 62 -1.11 -3.66 -18.22
CA GLY A 62 0.29 -3.27 -18.19
C GLY A 62 1.16 -4.18 -17.32
N PRO A 63 2.44 -3.84 -17.18
CA PRO A 63 3.35 -4.58 -16.31
C PRO A 63 2.97 -4.51 -14.83
N ASP A 64 2.27 -3.47 -14.39
CA ASP A 64 1.72 -3.30 -13.06
C ASP A 64 0.61 -4.31 -12.79
N ASP A 65 -0.35 -4.47 -13.70
CA ASP A 65 -1.41 -5.47 -13.59
C ASP A 65 -0.86 -6.90 -13.44
N ALA A 66 0.23 -7.19 -14.16
CA ALA A 66 0.86 -8.51 -14.07
C ALA A 66 1.37 -8.81 -12.66
N ILE A 67 2.01 -7.86 -12.00
CA ILE A 67 2.57 -8.08 -10.66
C ILE A 67 1.54 -7.91 -9.55
N GLU A 68 0.45 -7.18 -9.80
CA GLU A 68 -0.68 -7.07 -8.88
C GLU A 68 -1.37 -8.43 -8.61
N ASN A 69 -1.17 -9.42 -9.48
CA ASN A 69 -1.57 -10.81 -9.22
C ASN A 69 -0.97 -11.39 -7.93
N LEU A 70 0.07 -10.78 -7.38
CA LEU A 70 0.70 -11.16 -6.10
C LEU A 70 0.37 -10.20 -4.95
N THR A 71 -0.57 -9.28 -5.14
CA THR A 71 -0.99 -8.34 -4.09
C THR A 71 -1.40 -9.09 -2.83
N GLY A 72 -0.82 -8.67 -1.70
CA GLY A 72 -1.06 -9.26 -0.38
C GLY A 72 -0.14 -10.43 -0.01
N TRP A 73 0.60 -11.05 -0.93
CA TRP A 73 1.43 -12.23 -0.61
C TRP A 73 2.56 -11.94 0.37
N PRO A 74 3.35 -10.83 0.26
CA PRO A 74 4.33 -10.48 1.28
C PRO A 74 3.72 -10.24 2.66
N ILE A 75 2.53 -9.62 2.71
CA ILE A 75 1.82 -9.40 3.97
C ILE A 75 1.32 -10.74 4.53
N LEU A 76 0.75 -11.60 3.70
CA LEU A 76 0.25 -12.92 4.13
C LEU A 76 1.36 -13.74 4.82
N HIS A 77 2.58 -13.72 4.25
CA HIS A 77 3.74 -14.33 4.89
C HIS A 77 4.11 -13.62 6.20
N ALA A 78 4.15 -12.28 6.20
CA ALA A 78 4.47 -11.49 7.39
C ALA A 78 3.43 -11.60 8.51
N LEU A 79 2.20 -12.05 8.21
CA LEU A 79 1.16 -12.38 9.17
C LEU A 79 1.32 -13.78 9.79
N GLY A 80 2.10 -14.67 9.17
CA GLY A 80 2.38 -16.01 9.70
C GLY A 80 2.04 -17.17 8.77
N ALA A 81 1.70 -16.92 7.50
CA ALA A 81 1.64 -17.98 6.50
C ALA A 81 3.01 -18.62 6.27
N PRO A 82 3.10 -19.88 5.81
CA PRO A 82 4.36 -20.59 5.66
C PRO A 82 5.29 -19.99 4.59
N ASP A 83 6.58 -20.34 4.66
CA ASP A 83 7.63 -19.81 3.78
C ASP A 83 7.41 -20.14 2.30
N SER A 84 6.57 -21.14 1.97
CA SER A 84 6.16 -21.41 0.60
C SER A 84 5.51 -20.20 -0.08
N ILE A 85 4.76 -19.38 0.64
CA ILE A 85 4.17 -18.14 0.12
C ILE A 85 5.27 -17.16 -0.29
N LEU A 86 6.27 -16.97 0.56
CA LEU A 86 7.41 -16.09 0.26
C LEU A 86 8.22 -16.63 -0.93
N HIS A 87 8.45 -17.93 -1.01
CA HIS A 87 9.19 -18.55 -2.11
C HIS A 87 8.46 -18.38 -3.45
N MET A 88 7.14 -18.60 -3.49
CA MET A 88 6.33 -18.39 -4.69
C MET A 88 6.34 -16.92 -5.11
N TYR A 89 6.14 -16.00 -4.15
CA TYR A 89 6.23 -14.56 -4.40
C TYR A 89 7.58 -14.18 -5.02
N LYS A 90 8.70 -14.57 -4.39
CA LYS A 90 10.05 -14.27 -4.91
C LYS A 90 10.27 -14.82 -6.30
N LYS A 91 9.85 -16.06 -6.56
CA LYS A 91 9.95 -16.69 -7.89
C LYS A 91 9.15 -15.91 -8.94
N ALA A 92 7.92 -15.50 -8.63
CA ALA A 92 7.11 -14.73 -9.55
C ALA A 92 7.64 -13.30 -9.74
N TRP A 93 8.19 -12.66 -8.68
CA TRP A 93 8.84 -11.36 -8.82
C TRP A 93 10.04 -11.39 -9.77
N GLU A 94 10.94 -12.39 -9.64
CA GLU A 94 12.08 -12.58 -10.56
C GLU A 94 11.59 -12.88 -11.99
N GLY A 95 10.55 -13.72 -12.11
CA GLY A 95 9.91 -14.01 -13.39
C GLY A 95 9.33 -12.77 -14.04
N HIS A 96 8.62 -11.95 -13.29
CA HIS A 96 8.06 -10.69 -13.76
C HIS A 96 9.12 -9.73 -14.30
N LEU A 97 10.20 -9.52 -13.53
CA LEU A 97 11.30 -8.67 -13.97
C LEU A 97 11.91 -9.12 -15.29
N SER A 98 12.09 -10.44 -15.46
CA SER A 98 12.63 -11.01 -16.69
C SER A 98 11.62 -10.90 -17.83
N GLN A 99 10.36 -11.27 -17.60
CA GLN A 99 9.28 -11.27 -18.60
C GLN A 99 9.08 -9.86 -19.19
N TYR A 100 9.00 -8.83 -18.34
CA TYR A 100 8.73 -7.45 -18.79
C TYR A 100 10.01 -6.70 -19.23
N THR A 101 11.19 -7.20 -18.94
CA THR A 101 12.44 -6.78 -19.59
C THR A 101 12.52 -7.31 -21.04
N GLU A 102 12.05 -8.52 -21.30
CA GLU A 102 12.02 -9.14 -22.62
C GLU A 102 10.83 -8.66 -23.48
N ALA A 103 9.69 -8.35 -22.85
CA ALA A 103 8.48 -7.90 -23.52
C ALA A 103 8.69 -6.50 -24.13
N LYS A 104 8.28 -6.35 -25.39
CA LYS A 104 8.43 -5.14 -26.18
C LYS A 104 7.11 -4.73 -26.78
N THR A 105 6.92 -3.43 -26.96
CA THR A 105 5.82 -2.91 -27.75
C THR A 105 6.22 -2.73 -29.21
N VAL A 106 5.26 -2.76 -30.13
CA VAL A 106 5.49 -2.47 -31.55
C VAL A 106 5.24 -0.99 -31.84
N ALA A 107 4.25 -0.42 -31.19
CA ALA A 107 3.75 0.92 -31.49
C ALA A 107 4.26 1.99 -30.50
N VAL A 108 4.48 1.65 -29.23
CA VAL A 108 4.84 2.61 -28.19
C VAL A 108 6.36 2.78 -28.07
N THR A 109 6.87 3.94 -28.46
CA THR A 109 8.32 4.22 -28.48
C THR A 109 8.96 4.19 -27.09
N LEU A 110 8.19 4.45 -26.03
CA LEU A 110 8.69 4.42 -24.63
C LEU A 110 9.25 3.05 -24.24
N ALA A 111 8.62 1.98 -24.70
CA ALA A 111 8.90 0.61 -24.27
C ALA A 111 9.29 -0.34 -25.45
N GLN A 112 9.66 0.21 -26.61
CA GLN A 112 10.04 -0.58 -27.79
C GLN A 112 11.29 -1.46 -27.57
N ASP A 113 12.17 -1.08 -26.63
CA ASP A 113 13.38 -1.82 -26.28
C ASP A 113 13.21 -2.72 -25.04
N GLY A 114 12.01 -2.82 -24.51
CA GLY A 114 11.64 -3.51 -23.30
C GLY A 114 10.84 -2.58 -22.38
N MET A 115 9.93 -3.16 -21.62
CA MET A 115 9.09 -2.38 -20.70
C MET A 115 9.81 -2.08 -19.39
N TYR A 116 10.82 -2.90 -19.04
CA TYR A 116 11.70 -2.69 -17.90
C TYR A 116 13.14 -2.50 -18.37
N TYR A 117 13.86 -1.63 -17.69
CA TYR A 117 15.30 -1.42 -17.84
C TYR A 117 15.93 -1.34 -16.46
N LYS A 118 17.05 -2.02 -16.25
CA LYS A 118 17.67 -2.15 -14.91
C LYS A 118 16.69 -2.63 -13.84
N GLU A 119 15.80 -3.55 -14.22
CA GLU A 119 14.75 -4.17 -13.38
C GLU A 119 13.72 -3.18 -12.81
N PHE A 120 13.48 -2.07 -13.49
CA PHE A 120 12.50 -1.05 -13.10
C PHE A 120 11.76 -0.55 -14.34
N PRO A 121 10.48 -0.14 -14.25
CA PRO A 121 9.73 0.41 -15.38
C PRO A 121 10.46 1.55 -16.07
N VAL A 122 10.42 1.58 -17.41
CA VAL A 122 11.22 2.52 -18.22
C VAL A 122 10.79 3.97 -18.03
N MET A 123 9.54 4.28 -18.33
CA MET A 123 8.90 5.60 -18.18
C MET A 123 7.40 5.34 -17.94
N PHE A 124 6.99 5.21 -16.71
CA PHE A 124 5.61 4.87 -16.35
C PHE A 124 5.09 5.87 -15.32
N ASP A 125 3.77 6.06 -15.26
CA ASP A 125 3.20 6.97 -14.30
C ASP A 125 3.10 6.35 -12.91
N TRP A 126 3.05 7.21 -11.86
CA TRP A 126 3.00 6.74 -10.48
C TRP A 126 1.61 6.31 -10.01
N PHE A 127 0.59 6.46 -10.84
CA PHE A 127 -0.67 5.77 -10.57
C PHE A 127 -0.46 4.25 -10.63
N HIS A 128 0.16 3.77 -11.70
CA HIS A 128 0.42 2.37 -11.99
C HIS A 128 1.73 1.86 -11.35
N ASN A 129 2.82 2.63 -11.38
CA ASN A 129 4.06 2.23 -10.68
C ASN A 129 3.83 1.95 -9.19
N ALA A 130 2.98 2.73 -8.52
CA ALA A 130 2.68 2.55 -7.11
C ALA A 130 1.90 1.25 -6.86
N GLU A 131 0.97 0.89 -7.74
CA GLU A 131 0.23 -0.37 -7.69
C GLU A 131 1.20 -1.55 -7.79
N GLY A 132 1.97 -1.64 -8.86
CA GLY A 132 2.91 -2.74 -9.10
C GLY A 132 4.03 -2.84 -8.06
N LEU A 133 4.56 -1.71 -7.58
CA LEU A 133 5.64 -1.70 -6.60
C LEU A 133 5.19 -1.99 -5.16
N THR A 134 3.88 -2.01 -4.88
CA THR A 134 3.37 -2.31 -3.54
C THR A 134 3.93 -3.65 -3.02
N VAL A 135 3.92 -4.69 -3.82
CA VAL A 135 4.41 -6.02 -3.40
C VAL A 135 5.91 -6.01 -3.13
N PHE A 136 6.71 -5.31 -3.96
CA PHE A 136 8.14 -5.18 -3.76
C PHE A 136 8.46 -4.40 -2.48
N ASN A 137 7.81 -3.26 -2.27
CA ASN A 137 8.04 -2.41 -1.11
C ASN A 137 7.75 -3.14 0.22
N LEU A 138 6.89 -4.15 0.20
CA LEU A 138 6.51 -4.93 1.37
C LEU A 138 7.37 -6.19 1.59
N GLN A 139 8.26 -6.56 0.65
CA GLN A 139 9.13 -7.72 0.80
C GLN A 139 10.02 -7.63 2.05
N GLY A 140 10.49 -6.43 2.40
CA GLY A 140 11.31 -6.21 3.60
C GLY A 140 10.61 -6.56 4.92
N LEU A 141 9.29 -6.70 4.95
CA LEU A 141 8.56 -7.23 6.10
C LEU A 141 8.88 -8.73 6.32
N SER A 142 9.20 -9.45 5.27
CA SER A 142 9.36 -10.91 5.28
C SER A 142 10.81 -11.36 5.16
N ASP A 143 11.60 -10.71 4.32
CA ASP A 143 12.98 -11.09 4.02
C ASP A 143 13.84 -9.86 3.68
N PRO A 144 14.21 -9.08 4.68
CA PRO A 144 15.06 -7.89 4.48
C PRO A 144 16.52 -8.25 4.15
N ASP A 145 16.93 -9.49 4.40
CA ASP A 145 18.31 -9.96 4.18
C ASP A 145 18.55 -10.49 2.75
N ASP A 146 17.52 -10.53 1.91
CA ASP A 146 17.63 -10.90 0.51
C ASP A 146 18.54 -9.91 -0.25
N LEU A 147 19.65 -10.40 -0.80
CA LEU A 147 20.66 -9.55 -1.45
C LEU A 147 20.15 -8.87 -2.72
N ALA A 148 19.26 -9.53 -3.46
CA ALA A 148 18.65 -8.96 -4.66
C ALA A 148 17.69 -7.81 -4.27
N PHE A 149 16.84 -8.04 -3.26
CA PHE A 149 16.00 -7.01 -2.68
C PHE A 149 16.81 -5.80 -2.21
N GLN A 150 17.86 -6.02 -1.42
CA GLN A 150 18.71 -4.93 -0.91
C GLN A 150 19.37 -4.11 -2.03
N SER A 151 19.83 -4.79 -3.08
CA SER A 151 20.41 -4.13 -4.25
C SER A 151 19.40 -3.28 -5.00
N ARG A 152 18.18 -3.84 -5.22
CA ARG A 152 17.09 -3.15 -5.91
C ARG A 152 16.56 -1.96 -5.12
N VAL A 153 16.37 -2.09 -3.81
CA VAL A 153 15.90 -0.99 -2.95
C VAL A 153 16.81 0.23 -3.10
N LYS A 154 18.13 0.04 -3.08
CA LYS A 154 19.09 1.14 -3.25
C LYS A 154 19.06 1.70 -4.68
N ARG A 155 19.04 0.84 -5.70
CA ARG A 155 19.03 1.26 -7.10
C ARG A 155 17.75 2.01 -7.46
N TYR A 156 16.59 1.54 -7.02
CA TYR A 156 15.30 2.18 -7.31
C TYR A 156 15.20 3.57 -6.69
N ALA A 157 15.63 3.72 -5.43
CA ALA A 157 15.74 5.04 -4.80
C ALA A 157 16.73 5.94 -5.56
N GLY A 158 17.86 5.39 -6.06
CA GLY A 158 18.87 6.10 -6.82
C GLY A 158 18.34 6.73 -8.12
N PHE A 159 17.32 6.15 -8.77
CA PHE A 159 16.67 6.74 -9.94
C PHE A 159 15.98 8.09 -9.62
N TYR A 160 15.59 8.32 -8.39
CA TYR A 160 14.93 9.55 -7.94
C TYR A 160 15.86 10.49 -7.15
N MET A 161 17.10 10.07 -6.95
CA MET A 161 18.16 10.87 -6.30
C MET A 161 19.25 11.28 -7.29
N ASN A 162 19.01 11.13 -8.60
CA ASN A 162 19.96 11.40 -9.68
C ASN A 162 21.30 10.65 -9.54
N GLU A 163 21.31 9.48 -8.89
CA GLU A 163 22.49 8.62 -8.80
C GLU A 163 22.76 7.87 -10.12
N ASP A 164 21.74 7.74 -10.96
CA ASP A 164 21.88 7.22 -12.33
C ASP A 164 21.74 8.38 -13.34
N PRO A 165 22.80 8.72 -14.09
CA PRO A 165 22.75 9.81 -15.05
C PRO A 165 21.79 9.57 -16.22
N GLN A 166 21.35 8.33 -16.46
CA GLN A 166 20.35 7.99 -17.48
C GLN A 166 18.90 8.18 -16.98
N ALA A 167 18.73 8.40 -15.68
CA ALA A 167 17.42 8.57 -15.03
C ALA A 167 17.34 9.88 -14.22
N PRO A 168 17.49 11.07 -14.86
CA PRO A 168 17.45 12.36 -14.16
C PRO A 168 16.00 12.76 -13.83
N ASN A 169 15.30 11.93 -13.03
CA ASN A 169 13.87 12.12 -12.72
C ASN A 169 13.62 13.31 -11.80
N TYR A 170 14.55 13.63 -10.90
CA TYR A 170 14.40 14.67 -9.89
C TYR A 170 15.16 15.95 -10.24
N ASP A 171 14.52 17.09 -10.02
CA ASP A 171 15.15 18.40 -10.09
C ASP A 171 15.34 18.94 -8.66
N PRO A 172 16.60 19.02 -8.17
CA PRO A 172 16.87 19.50 -6.81
C PRO A 172 16.73 21.03 -6.67
N GLU A 173 16.80 21.80 -7.75
CA GLU A 173 16.62 23.25 -7.72
C GLU A 173 15.16 23.60 -7.40
N HIS A 174 14.23 22.97 -8.10
CA HIS A 174 12.80 23.21 -7.94
C HIS A 174 12.13 22.17 -7.03
N LYS A 175 12.85 21.12 -6.58
CA LYS A 175 12.35 20.03 -5.73
C LYS A 175 11.10 19.38 -6.32
N ILE A 176 11.20 18.94 -7.57
CA ILE A 176 10.13 18.29 -8.34
C ILE A 176 10.60 16.98 -8.95
N ILE A 177 9.70 16.03 -9.10
CA ILE A 177 9.82 14.94 -10.06
C ILE A 177 9.29 15.47 -11.39
N ARG A 178 10.11 15.42 -12.45
CA ARG A 178 9.99 16.25 -13.66
C ARG A 178 8.84 15.85 -14.59
N SER A 179 8.23 14.70 -14.36
CA SER A 179 7.11 14.20 -15.18
C SER A 179 6.31 13.17 -14.39
N MET A 180 5.04 12.94 -14.75
CA MET A 180 4.29 11.77 -14.28
C MET A 180 4.86 10.47 -14.86
N PHE A 181 5.26 10.46 -16.14
CA PHE A 181 5.95 9.34 -16.79
C PHE A 181 7.44 9.44 -16.53
N ASN A 182 7.93 8.61 -15.62
CA ASN A 182 9.31 8.63 -15.16
C ASN A 182 9.75 7.20 -14.79
N GLY A 183 11.03 6.97 -14.62
CA GLY A 183 11.54 5.65 -14.25
C GLY A 183 13.01 5.45 -14.57
N SER A 184 13.37 4.22 -14.95
CA SER A 184 14.77 3.82 -15.16
C SER A 184 15.45 4.45 -16.38
N ARG A 185 14.67 5.04 -17.29
CA ARG A 185 15.19 5.81 -18.44
C ARG A 185 14.96 7.32 -18.32
N GLY A 186 14.58 7.78 -17.14
CA GLY A 186 14.34 9.20 -16.85
C GLY A 186 12.91 9.65 -17.12
N PRO A 187 12.66 10.96 -17.06
CA PRO A 187 11.34 11.54 -17.22
C PRO A 187 10.97 11.72 -18.70
N LEU A 188 9.70 11.56 -19.03
CA LEU A 188 9.16 11.97 -20.32
C LEU A 188 8.92 13.49 -20.32
N LEU A 189 9.72 14.25 -21.07
CA LEU A 189 9.65 15.71 -21.10
C LEU A 189 8.93 16.25 -22.35
N ARG A 190 7.95 15.53 -22.86
CA ARG A 190 6.99 15.93 -23.88
C ARG A 190 5.58 15.55 -23.44
N LYS A 191 4.57 16.13 -24.08
CA LYS A 191 3.22 15.59 -23.92
C LYS A 191 3.17 14.11 -24.31
N ALA A 192 2.50 13.30 -23.52
CA ALA A 192 2.17 11.94 -23.90
C ALA A 192 1.20 11.95 -25.08
N THR A 193 1.24 10.92 -25.88
CA THR A 193 0.23 10.64 -26.89
C THR A 193 -0.80 9.67 -26.34
N ALA A 194 -1.97 9.61 -26.95
CA ALA A 194 -2.95 8.59 -26.62
C ALA A 194 -2.37 7.17 -26.65
N LEU A 195 -1.44 6.93 -27.58
CA LEU A 195 -0.77 5.64 -27.73
C LEU A 195 0.22 5.33 -26.59
N ASP A 196 0.90 6.35 -26.02
CA ASP A 196 1.74 6.16 -24.84
C ASP A 196 0.93 5.60 -23.65
N TRP A 197 -0.34 6.01 -23.53
CA TRP A 197 -1.29 5.51 -22.52
C TRP A 197 -1.93 4.17 -22.90
N ALA A 198 -2.50 4.08 -24.12
CA ALA A 198 -3.26 2.91 -24.54
C ALA A 198 -2.39 1.67 -24.78
N GLY A 199 -1.15 1.87 -25.19
CA GLY A 199 -0.26 0.77 -25.54
C GLY A 199 -0.53 0.18 -26.94
N ASP A 200 -0.05 -1.03 -27.19
CA ASP A 200 -0.29 -1.76 -28.43
C ASP A 200 -1.77 -2.12 -28.59
N PRO A 201 -2.26 -2.29 -29.83
CA PRO A 201 -3.62 -2.75 -30.07
C PRO A 201 -3.97 -4.02 -29.30
N ILE A 202 -5.20 -4.07 -28.78
CA ILE A 202 -5.72 -5.22 -28.06
C ILE A 202 -6.48 -6.11 -29.03
N GLU A 203 -5.97 -7.32 -29.24
CA GLU A 203 -6.56 -8.31 -30.17
C GLU A 203 -7.35 -9.42 -29.46
N VAL A 204 -7.37 -9.41 -28.11
CA VAL A 204 -8.08 -10.42 -27.32
C VAL A 204 -9.59 -10.18 -27.38
N GLU A 205 -10.33 -11.20 -27.83
CA GLU A 205 -11.78 -11.13 -27.96
C GLU A 205 -12.46 -10.85 -26.59
N GLY A 206 -13.41 -9.95 -26.59
CA GLY A 206 -14.18 -9.59 -25.38
C GLY A 206 -13.42 -8.76 -24.34
N ARG A 207 -12.19 -8.30 -24.67
CA ARG A 207 -11.36 -7.51 -23.73
C ARG A 207 -11.99 -6.15 -23.42
N PHE A 208 -12.58 -5.50 -24.40
CA PHE A 208 -13.24 -4.21 -24.21
C PHE A 208 -14.51 -4.31 -23.36
N LYS A 209 -14.40 -4.95 -22.20
CA LYS A 209 -15.37 -4.78 -21.12
C LYS A 209 -15.13 -3.40 -20.54
N PRO A 210 -16.15 -2.54 -20.42
CA PRO A 210 -15.95 -1.13 -20.12
C PRO A 210 -15.35 -0.92 -18.73
N LEU A 211 -14.08 -0.53 -18.70
CA LEU A 211 -13.46 0.09 -17.51
C LEU A 211 -13.68 1.61 -17.55
N HIS A 212 -13.48 2.23 -18.71
CA HIS A 212 -13.70 3.65 -18.96
C HIS A 212 -14.85 3.91 -19.94
N GLY A 213 -15.44 2.84 -20.47
CA GLY A 213 -16.55 2.90 -21.41
C GLY A 213 -16.18 2.60 -22.86
N GLU A 214 -14.93 2.27 -23.16
CA GLU A 214 -14.49 1.96 -24.52
C GLU A 214 -15.08 0.65 -25.02
N ARG A 215 -15.44 0.63 -26.30
CA ARG A 215 -16.01 -0.53 -27.01
C ARG A 215 -14.99 -1.23 -27.91
N ASP A 216 -13.98 -0.49 -28.34
CA ASP A 216 -12.91 -0.94 -29.20
C ASP A 216 -11.64 -0.11 -29.00
N PHE A 217 -10.55 -0.47 -29.68
CA PHE A 217 -9.25 0.19 -29.52
C PHE A 217 -9.22 1.62 -30.09
N ASP A 218 -9.96 1.90 -31.16
CA ASP A 218 -10.02 3.24 -31.74
C ASP A 218 -10.72 4.21 -30.78
N GLU A 219 -11.80 3.77 -30.14
CA GLU A 219 -12.49 4.54 -29.11
C GLU A 219 -11.61 4.74 -27.88
N MET A 220 -10.82 3.72 -27.50
CA MET A 220 -9.83 3.83 -26.41
C MET A 220 -8.76 4.87 -26.74
N LEU A 221 -8.20 4.89 -27.94
CA LEU A 221 -7.25 5.90 -28.36
C LEU A 221 -7.85 7.30 -28.29
N ALA A 222 -9.08 7.49 -28.79
CA ALA A 222 -9.79 8.76 -28.73
C ALA A 222 -10.02 9.20 -27.27
N HIS A 223 -10.35 8.28 -26.37
CA HIS A 223 -10.51 8.55 -24.95
C HIS A 223 -9.20 8.99 -24.30
N PHE A 224 -8.09 8.34 -24.62
CA PHE A 224 -6.77 8.69 -24.07
C PHE A 224 -6.17 9.99 -24.63
N GLU A 225 -6.76 10.63 -25.63
CA GLU A 225 -6.37 11.99 -26.04
C GLU A 225 -6.54 13.01 -24.89
N ASP A 226 -7.45 12.75 -23.96
CA ASP A 226 -7.67 13.57 -22.77
C ASP A 226 -6.56 13.38 -21.70
N TYR A 227 -5.72 12.34 -21.80
CA TYR A 227 -4.69 11.95 -20.81
C TYR A 227 -3.29 12.42 -21.20
N THR A 228 -3.12 13.62 -21.72
CA THR A 228 -1.84 14.00 -22.34
C THR A 228 -0.98 14.98 -21.55
N ASP A 229 -1.46 15.54 -20.45
CA ASP A 229 -0.76 16.58 -19.67
C ASP A 229 0.08 15.98 -18.55
N ILE A 230 1.22 15.37 -18.90
CA ILE A 230 2.08 14.65 -17.94
C ILE A 230 3.42 15.31 -17.67
N VAL A 231 3.75 16.43 -18.32
CA VAL A 231 4.99 17.18 -18.08
C VAL A 231 4.85 17.96 -16.76
N GLY A 232 5.95 18.06 -16.01
CA GLY A 232 5.93 18.66 -14.67
C GLY A 232 5.56 17.67 -13.56
N ASP A 233 5.52 18.12 -12.32
CA ASP A 233 5.26 17.29 -11.15
C ASP A 233 3.76 17.19 -10.84
N HIS A 234 3.38 16.07 -10.23
CA HIS A 234 2.01 15.77 -9.87
C HIS A 234 1.99 15.09 -8.49
N PRO A 235 0.93 15.24 -7.66
CA PRO A 235 0.83 14.58 -6.34
C PRO A 235 0.98 13.05 -6.36
N LEU A 236 0.66 12.37 -7.47
CA LEU A 236 0.89 10.94 -7.65
C LEU A 236 2.37 10.57 -7.46
N ASN A 237 3.29 11.43 -7.89
CA ASN A 237 4.73 11.22 -7.75
C ASN A 237 5.20 11.16 -6.28
N LEU A 238 4.39 11.63 -5.32
CA LEU A 238 4.68 11.48 -3.90
C LEU A 238 4.81 10.01 -3.48
N ALA A 239 4.18 9.09 -4.21
CA ALA A 239 4.35 7.66 -3.99
C ALA A 239 5.80 7.18 -4.22
N ALA A 240 6.61 7.87 -5.05
CA ALA A 240 8.03 7.58 -5.24
C ALA A 240 8.84 7.67 -3.94
N THR A 241 8.36 8.43 -2.95
CA THR A 241 9.00 8.53 -1.63
C THR A 241 9.05 7.19 -0.90
N SER A 242 8.20 6.22 -1.28
CA SER A 242 8.23 4.86 -0.75
C SER A 242 9.55 4.14 -1.07
N LEU A 243 10.18 4.45 -2.20
CA LEU A 243 11.53 3.95 -2.51
C LEU A 243 12.58 4.52 -1.56
N GLY A 244 12.47 5.81 -1.25
CA GLY A 244 13.37 6.51 -0.32
C GLY A 244 13.23 5.99 1.12
N ILE A 245 11.99 5.82 1.63
CA ILE A 245 11.78 5.30 2.98
C ILE A 245 12.24 3.85 3.10
N ASN A 246 12.03 3.00 2.08
CA ASN A 246 12.53 1.64 2.06
C ASN A 246 14.06 1.59 2.12
N ALA A 247 14.74 2.43 1.34
CA ALA A 247 16.20 2.52 1.35
C ALA A 247 16.72 3.04 2.70
N TYR A 248 16.02 3.97 3.32
CA TYR A 248 16.34 4.45 4.67
C TYR A 248 16.18 3.38 5.73
N MET A 249 15.05 2.63 5.71
CA MET A 249 14.81 1.52 6.64
C MET A 249 15.82 0.38 6.50
N LEU A 250 16.31 0.16 5.28
CA LEU A 250 17.30 -0.87 4.99
C LEU A 250 18.71 -0.49 5.45
N THR A 251 19.13 0.77 5.19
CA THR A 251 20.54 1.16 5.30
C THR A 251 20.83 2.07 6.49
N GLY A 252 19.85 2.82 6.96
CA GLY A 252 20.04 3.92 7.92
C GLY A 252 20.73 5.16 7.34
N GLU A 253 21.06 5.18 6.03
CA GLU A 253 21.77 6.30 5.41
C GLU A 253 20.91 7.55 5.34
N ALA A 254 21.41 8.66 5.89
CA ALA A 254 20.68 9.93 6.02
C ALA A 254 20.23 10.51 4.67
N LYS A 255 20.96 10.27 3.58
CA LYS A 255 20.65 10.80 2.25
C LYS A 255 19.22 10.46 1.78
N TYR A 256 18.74 9.24 2.05
CA TYR A 256 17.41 8.79 1.65
C TYR A 256 16.31 9.55 2.40
N LYS A 257 16.47 9.71 3.70
CA LYS A 257 15.57 10.53 4.53
C LYS A 257 15.61 12.00 4.12
N GLN A 258 16.80 12.55 3.84
CA GLN A 258 16.96 13.94 3.43
C GLN A 258 16.22 14.23 2.12
N TRP A 259 16.42 13.40 1.09
CA TRP A 259 15.70 13.54 -0.18
C TRP A 259 14.19 13.44 0.00
N LEU A 260 13.72 12.43 0.74
CA LEU A 260 12.29 12.24 1.02
C LEU A 260 11.68 13.49 1.66
N LEU A 261 12.33 14.02 2.69
CA LEU A 261 11.82 15.19 3.41
C LEU A 261 11.92 16.46 2.57
N GLU A 262 13.00 16.66 1.83
CA GLU A 262 13.13 17.80 0.91
C GLU A 262 11.97 17.84 -0.10
N TYR A 263 11.65 16.70 -0.68
CA TYR A 263 10.58 16.60 -1.66
C TYR A 263 9.19 16.76 -1.05
N VAL A 264 8.90 16.08 0.07
CA VAL A 264 7.58 16.21 0.74
C VAL A 264 7.38 17.60 1.32
N ASP A 265 8.41 18.22 1.91
CA ASP A 265 8.33 19.58 2.46
C ASP A 265 8.00 20.60 1.37
N ALA A 266 8.54 20.44 0.15
CA ALA A 266 8.16 21.29 -0.97
C ALA A 266 6.66 21.18 -1.31
N TRP A 267 6.07 19.98 -1.21
CA TRP A 267 4.63 19.79 -1.37
C TRP A 267 3.82 20.38 -0.22
N VAL A 268 4.32 20.33 1.03
CA VAL A 268 3.71 21.03 2.19
C VAL A 268 3.65 22.54 1.93
N GLU A 269 4.77 23.13 1.50
CA GLU A 269 4.87 24.57 1.20
C GLU A 269 3.92 24.99 0.08
N ARG A 270 3.87 24.23 -1.02
CA ARG A 270 2.98 24.44 -2.16
C ARG A 270 1.50 24.32 -1.78
N THR A 271 1.16 23.33 -0.96
CA THR A 271 -0.20 23.16 -0.43
C THR A 271 -0.61 24.37 0.41
N ALA A 272 0.26 24.83 1.31
CA ALA A 272 0.00 26.01 2.13
C ALA A 272 -0.15 27.29 1.27
N ALA A 273 0.73 27.48 0.29
CA ALA A 273 0.66 28.62 -0.64
C ALA A 273 -0.61 28.60 -1.52
N ASN A 274 -1.17 27.42 -1.77
CA ASN A 274 -2.42 27.23 -2.54
C ASN A 274 -3.67 27.16 -1.63
N GLY A 275 -3.67 27.86 -0.52
CA GLY A 275 -4.84 27.96 0.36
C GLY A 275 -5.21 26.66 1.10
N GLY A 276 -4.24 25.77 1.32
CA GLY A 276 -4.42 24.52 2.04
C GLY A 276 -4.92 23.36 1.15
N ILE A 277 -5.03 23.56 -0.16
CA ILE A 277 -5.39 22.52 -1.12
C ILE A 277 -4.13 22.12 -1.90
N ILE A 278 -3.82 20.85 -1.93
CA ILE A 278 -2.68 20.35 -2.71
C ILE A 278 -2.90 20.62 -4.21
N PRO A 279 -1.98 21.32 -4.91
CA PRO A 279 -2.14 21.57 -6.34
C PRO A 279 -1.96 20.29 -7.17
N SER A 280 -2.63 20.22 -8.33
CA SER A 280 -2.56 19.07 -9.23
C SER A 280 -1.26 18.98 -10.01
N ASN A 281 -0.60 20.13 -10.28
CA ASN A 281 0.62 20.15 -11.09
C ASN A 281 1.57 21.26 -10.67
N ILE A 282 2.85 20.99 -10.85
CA ILE A 282 3.95 21.96 -10.67
C ILE A 282 4.74 21.96 -11.99
N GLY A 283 4.96 23.13 -12.55
CA GLY A 283 5.74 23.27 -13.76
C GLY A 283 7.21 22.89 -13.59
N LEU A 284 7.91 22.69 -14.71
CA LEU A 284 9.35 22.40 -14.71
C LEU A 284 10.20 23.53 -14.10
N ASP A 285 9.65 24.73 -14.01
CA ASP A 285 10.24 25.91 -13.37
C ASP A 285 9.84 26.03 -11.86
N GLY A 286 9.18 25.02 -11.31
CA GLY A 286 8.72 24.99 -9.92
C GLY A 286 7.42 25.75 -9.65
N THR A 287 6.79 26.36 -10.65
CA THR A 287 5.57 27.14 -10.47
C THR A 287 4.31 26.27 -10.37
N VAL A 288 3.41 26.62 -9.47
CA VAL A 288 2.12 25.97 -9.32
C VAL A 288 1.27 26.22 -10.57
N GLY A 289 0.79 25.17 -11.22
CA GLY A 289 0.01 25.26 -12.46
C GLY A 289 0.84 25.59 -13.71
N GLY A 290 2.17 25.56 -13.65
CA GLY A 290 3.05 26.03 -14.73
C GLY A 290 2.79 25.38 -16.08
N GLU A 291 2.55 24.05 -16.11
CA GLU A 291 2.26 23.32 -17.35
C GLU A 291 0.78 23.36 -17.77
N CYS A 292 -0.09 23.94 -16.94
CA CYS A 292 -1.53 24.01 -17.14
C CYS A 292 -2.02 25.48 -17.25
N GLY A 293 -1.21 26.38 -17.78
CA GLY A 293 -1.59 27.78 -17.97
C GLY A 293 -1.91 28.53 -16.68
N GLY A 294 -1.24 28.20 -15.58
CA GLY A 294 -1.46 28.78 -14.25
C GLY A 294 -2.63 28.14 -13.47
N LYS A 295 -3.31 27.13 -14.03
CA LYS A 295 -4.41 26.42 -13.37
C LYS A 295 -3.85 25.36 -12.41
N TRP A 296 -3.81 25.64 -11.11
CA TRP A 296 -3.31 24.72 -10.08
C TRP A 296 -4.08 23.39 -10.03
N TYR A 297 -5.29 23.35 -10.56
CA TYR A 297 -6.23 22.22 -10.56
C TYR A 297 -6.22 21.43 -11.87
N GLY A 298 -5.45 21.87 -12.87
CA GLY A 298 -5.42 21.28 -14.21
C GLY A 298 -4.52 20.03 -14.29
N GLY A 299 -4.62 19.37 -15.43
CA GLY A 299 -3.80 18.21 -15.78
C GLY A 299 -4.48 16.86 -15.52
N CYS A 300 -3.91 15.83 -16.13
CA CYS A 300 -4.37 14.45 -15.99
C CYS A 300 -4.39 14.03 -14.52
N TYR A 301 -5.46 13.34 -14.09
CA TYR A 301 -5.71 12.93 -12.71
C TYR A 301 -5.76 14.08 -11.68
N GLY A 302 -5.80 15.34 -12.14
CA GLY A 302 -5.91 16.54 -11.29
C GLY A 302 -7.32 16.79 -10.77
N TRP A 303 -7.50 17.89 -10.02
CA TRP A 303 -8.79 18.28 -9.45
C TRP A 303 -9.90 18.52 -10.48
N ALA A 304 -9.54 18.96 -11.70
CA ALA A 304 -10.48 19.20 -12.78
C ALA A 304 -10.64 18.01 -13.72
N PHE A 305 -9.98 16.88 -13.47
CA PHE A 305 -9.93 15.80 -14.45
C PHE A 305 -11.21 14.97 -14.42
N THR A 306 -12.08 15.29 -15.35
CA THR A 306 -13.34 14.59 -15.61
C THR A 306 -13.38 14.19 -17.07
N VAL A 307 -13.71 12.95 -17.34
CA VAL A 307 -13.76 12.39 -18.70
C VAL A 307 -15.19 12.00 -19.08
N VAL A 308 -15.47 11.97 -20.38
CA VAL A 308 -16.74 11.47 -20.92
C VAL A 308 -16.64 9.95 -21.08
N VAL A 309 -17.56 9.21 -20.49
CA VAL A 309 -17.69 7.76 -20.70
C VAL A 309 -18.29 7.52 -22.09
N PRO A 310 -17.57 6.93 -23.06
CA PRO A 310 -18.01 6.85 -24.45
C PRO A 310 -19.36 6.16 -24.65
N GLN A 311 -19.63 5.10 -23.88
CA GLN A 311 -20.86 4.30 -24.02
C GLN A 311 -22.11 5.02 -23.52
N THR A 312 -22.00 5.93 -22.55
CA THR A 312 -23.13 6.55 -21.88
C THR A 312 -23.24 8.05 -22.15
N GLY A 313 -22.14 8.67 -22.60
CA GLY A 313 -21.98 10.12 -22.65
C GLY A 313 -21.97 10.80 -21.28
N GLY A 314 -21.97 10.02 -20.19
CA GLY A 314 -21.92 10.53 -18.83
C GLY A 314 -20.52 10.98 -18.42
N LEU A 315 -20.44 11.89 -17.43
CA LEU A 315 -19.16 12.33 -16.89
C LEU A 315 -18.65 11.37 -15.80
N SER A 316 -17.35 11.11 -15.79
CA SER A 316 -16.65 10.34 -14.78
C SER A 316 -15.50 11.16 -14.21
N ASP A 317 -15.56 11.44 -12.90
CA ASP A 317 -14.47 12.08 -12.18
C ASP A 317 -13.30 11.10 -12.06
N ARG A 318 -12.12 11.51 -12.53
CA ARG A 318 -10.87 10.72 -12.55
C ARG A 318 -9.78 11.35 -11.71
N ASN A 319 -10.14 12.18 -10.74
CA ASN A 319 -9.21 12.75 -9.78
C ASN A 319 -8.55 11.65 -8.94
N ALA A 320 -7.23 11.61 -8.92
CA ALA A 320 -6.44 10.66 -8.14
C ALA A 320 -5.48 11.35 -7.15
N ILE A 321 -5.71 12.62 -6.85
CA ILE A 321 -4.89 13.44 -5.94
C ILE A 321 -4.70 12.78 -4.58
N SER A 322 -5.70 12.05 -4.10
CA SER A 322 -5.64 11.38 -2.79
C SER A 322 -4.53 10.34 -2.65
N ARG A 323 -4.01 9.80 -3.76
CA ARG A 323 -2.85 8.89 -3.71
C ARG A 323 -1.57 9.58 -3.23
N GLY A 324 -1.48 10.91 -3.34
CA GLY A 324 -0.38 11.70 -2.81
C GLY A 324 -0.20 11.61 -1.28
N ILE A 325 -1.20 11.14 -0.54
CA ILE A 325 -1.13 10.94 0.91
C ILE A 325 0.03 10.01 1.31
N ALA A 326 0.42 9.09 0.44
CA ALA A 326 1.54 8.17 0.64
C ALA A 326 2.84 8.91 1.04
N GLY A 327 3.14 10.04 0.38
CA GLY A 327 4.32 10.84 0.71
C GLY A 327 4.29 11.41 2.13
N PHE A 328 3.13 11.85 2.58
CA PHE A 328 2.95 12.40 3.93
C PHE A 328 3.05 11.29 5.00
N GLY A 329 2.50 10.10 4.73
CA GLY A 329 2.68 8.92 5.57
C GLY A 329 4.14 8.48 5.68
N ASN A 330 4.89 8.53 4.58
CA ASN A 330 6.33 8.22 4.56
C ASN A 330 7.15 9.23 5.37
N ALA A 331 6.83 10.52 5.27
CA ALA A 331 7.48 11.57 6.06
C ALA A 331 7.16 11.44 7.57
N LEU A 332 5.91 11.12 7.92
CA LEU A 332 5.53 10.80 9.29
C LEU A 332 6.32 9.59 9.81
N LEU A 333 6.40 8.51 9.05
CA LEU A 333 7.14 7.30 9.43
C LEU A 333 8.63 7.62 9.66
N ALA A 334 9.22 8.46 8.83
CA ALA A 334 10.63 8.86 8.93
C ALA A 334 10.94 9.79 10.11
N THR A 335 9.94 10.56 10.61
CA THR A 335 10.20 11.67 11.57
C THR A 335 9.37 11.64 12.83
N GLY A 336 8.16 11.06 12.80
CA GLY A 336 7.15 11.19 13.85
C GLY A 336 6.47 12.56 13.90
N ASP A 337 6.70 13.45 12.93
CA ASP A 337 6.18 14.81 12.93
C ASP A 337 4.74 14.84 12.42
N GLN A 338 3.81 15.21 13.31
CA GLN A 338 2.38 15.26 13.03
C GLN A 338 1.99 16.37 12.03
N ARG A 339 2.87 17.32 11.74
CA ARG A 339 2.61 18.37 10.72
C ARG A 339 2.23 17.79 9.36
N TYR A 340 2.79 16.62 9.01
CA TYR A 340 2.46 15.92 7.75
C TYR A 340 1.02 15.40 7.73
N VAL A 341 0.52 14.97 8.88
CA VAL A 341 -0.89 14.55 9.04
C VAL A 341 -1.81 15.77 9.00
N ASP A 342 -1.40 16.88 9.64
CA ASP A 342 -2.18 18.11 9.71
C ASP A 342 -2.41 18.74 8.34
N VAL A 343 -1.46 18.63 7.41
CA VAL A 343 -1.64 19.11 6.03
C VAL A 343 -2.86 18.45 5.39
N TRP A 344 -2.95 17.12 5.49
CA TRP A 344 -4.05 16.38 4.88
C TRP A 344 -5.38 16.58 5.61
N ARG A 345 -5.37 16.61 6.95
CA ARG A 345 -6.53 16.96 7.77
C ARG A 345 -7.11 18.31 7.38
N ASN A 346 -6.26 19.33 7.31
CA ASN A 346 -6.68 20.68 6.98
C ASN A 346 -7.23 20.78 5.56
N MET A 347 -6.68 20.02 4.61
CA MET A 347 -7.20 19.95 3.25
C MET A 347 -8.62 19.37 3.24
N ILE A 348 -8.88 18.25 3.92
CA ILE A 348 -10.22 17.64 4.03
C ILE A 348 -11.20 18.66 4.64
N ASP A 349 -10.82 19.30 5.73
CA ASP A 349 -11.66 20.30 6.40
C ASP A 349 -11.92 21.50 5.48
N THR A 350 -10.90 22.02 4.79
CA THR A 350 -11.03 23.15 3.85
C THR A 350 -11.99 22.82 2.69
N ILE A 351 -11.89 21.63 2.11
CA ILE A 351 -12.81 21.20 1.04
C ILE A 351 -14.25 21.18 1.57
N ASN A 352 -14.46 20.61 2.74
CA ASN A 352 -15.79 20.46 3.32
C ASN A 352 -16.43 21.80 3.77
N THR A 353 -15.66 22.86 4.01
CA THR A 353 -16.22 24.19 4.27
C THR A 353 -16.93 24.80 3.05
N ASN A 354 -16.67 24.29 1.84
CA ASN A 354 -17.31 24.73 0.61
C ASN A 354 -18.64 23.99 0.30
N GLN A 355 -19.24 23.39 1.33
CA GLN A 355 -20.56 22.77 1.22
C GLN A 355 -21.63 23.77 0.76
N ARG A 356 -22.67 23.27 0.06
CA ARG A 356 -23.83 24.04 -0.41
C ARG A 356 -25.11 23.30 -0.10
N THR A 357 -26.20 24.04 0.07
CA THR A 357 -27.54 23.43 0.10
C THR A 357 -28.10 23.38 -1.31
N ILE A 358 -28.33 22.18 -1.84
CA ILE A 358 -28.91 21.92 -3.16
C ILE A 358 -30.17 21.09 -2.92
N ASP A 359 -31.31 21.56 -3.42
CA ASP A 359 -32.64 20.94 -3.25
C ASP A 359 -32.97 20.59 -1.79
N GLY A 360 -32.57 21.48 -0.86
CA GLY A 360 -32.81 21.29 0.59
C GLY A 360 -31.84 20.33 1.29
N GLN A 361 -30.88 19.73 0.58
CA GLN A 361 -29.87 18.83 1.12
C GLN A 361 -28.49 19.49 1.14
N VAL A 362 -27.73 19.27 2.23
CA VAL A 362 -26.33 19.70 2.30
C VAL A 362 -25.50 18.78 1.41
N MET A 363 -24.72 19.38 0.51
CA MET A 363 -23.89 18.71 -0.47
C MET A 363 -22.45 19.23 -0.38
N TYR A 364 -21.49 18.34 -0.57
CA TYR A 364 -20.06 18.61 -0.44
C TYR A 364 -19.36 18.46 -1.79
N PRO A 365 -18.41 19.36 -2.13
CA PRO A 365 -17.71 19.29 -3.40
C PRO A 365 -16.64 18.20 -3.38
N HIS A 366 -16.38 17.61 -4.56
CA HIS A 366 -15.34 16.60 -4.75
C HIS A 366 -14.34 16.96 -5.86
N MET A 367 -14.64 17.94 -6.68
CA MET A 367 -13.84 18.39 -7.83
C MET A 367 -13.73 19.92 -7.82
N TYR A 368 -12.69 20.45 -8.49
CA TYR A 368 -12.48 21.87 -8.67
C TYR A 368 -12.06 22.20 -10.11
N GLY A 369 -12.66 23.21 -10.71
CA GLY A 369 -12.45 23.61 -12.10
C GLY A 369 -12.52 25.12 -12.29
N ASP A 370 -12.68 25.57 -13.56
CA ASP A 370 -12.68 26.99 -13.94
C ASP A 370 -13.78 27.79 -13.25
N GLU A 371 -14.91 27.16 -12.92
CA GLU A 371 -16.02 27.78 -12.21
C GLU A 371 -15.99 27.54 -10.69
N GLY A 372 -14.86 27.04 -10.17
CA GLY A 372 -14.69 26.69 -8.77
C GLY A 372 -15.11 25.27 -8.44
N TRP A 373 -15.56 25.04 -7.20
CA TRP A 373 -15.95 23.72 -6.71
C TRP A 373 -17.17 23.16 -7.43
N TYR A 374 -17.10 21.87 -7.82
CA TYR A 374 -18.20 21.14 -8.48
C TYR A 374 -18.23 19.66 -8.06
N SER A 375 -19.02 18.80 -8.74
CA SER A 375 -19.25 17.40 -8.36
C SER A 375 -19.71 17.26 -6.92
N PHE A 376 -20.80 17.98 -6.57
CA PHE A 376 -21.37 17.99 -5.23
C PHE A 376 -22.08 16.67 -4.92
N LYS A 377 -21.73 16.06 -3.76
CA LYS A 377 -22.28 14.79 -3.26
C LYS A 377 -22.82 14.96 -1.83
N PRO A 378 -23.81 14.13 -1.41
CA PRO A 378 -24.31 14.18 -0.02
C PRO A 378 -23.25 13.80 1.02
N GLN A 379 -22.29 12.97 0.62
CA GLN A 379 -21.21 12.52 1.50
C GLN A 379 -20.10 13.58 1.56
N PRO A 380 -19.61 13.94 2.76
CA PRO A 380 -18.43 14.78 2.87
C PRO A 380 -17.22 14.20 2.12
N TYR A 381 -16.35 15.09 1.65
CA TYR A 381 -15.04 14.66 1.16
C TYR A 381 -14.27 14.01 2.30
N SER A 382 -13.83 12.76 2.11
CA SER A 382 -13.19 11.94 3.16
C SER A 382 -12.01 11.10 2.65
N GLN A 383 -11.50 11.41 1.46
CA GLN A 383 -10.34 10.69 0.91
C GLN A 383 -9.11 10.91 1.80
N GLY A 384 -8.50 9.81 2.28
CA GLY A 384 -7.40 9.85 3.24
C GLY A 384 -7.82 10.09 4.71
N ALA A 385 -9.12 10.23 5.01
CA ALA A 385 -9.57 10.49 6.38
C ALA A 385 -9.25 9.34 7.35
N LEU A 386 -9.28 8.10 6.88
CA LEU A 386 -8.93 6.93 7.69
C LEU A 386 -7.44 6.96 8.06
N ASP A 387 -6.58 7.28 7.10
CA ASP A 387 -5.13 7.42 7.31
C ASP A 387 -4.85 8.53 8.32
N VAL A 388 -5.45 9.71 8.14
CA VAL A 388 -5.35 10.85 9.05
C VAL A 388 -5.75 10.46 10.48
N TYR A 389 -6.91 9.81 10.65
CA TYR A 389 -7.36 9.35 11.96
C TYR A 389 -6.38 8.32 12.55
N TYR A 390 -6.00 7.33 11.78
CA TYR A 390 -5.12 6.25 12.24
C TYR A 390 -3.73 6.78 12.66
N TRP A 391 -3.16 7.70 11.88
CA TRP A 391 -1.85 8.27 12.17
C TRP A 391 -1.87 9.23 13.36
N SER A 392 -2.92 10.00 13.54
CA SER A 392 -3.05 10.95 14.66
C SER A 392 -3.68 10.33 15.91
N MET A 393 -4.63 9.41 15.76
CA MET A 393 -5.58 8.95 16.78
C MET A 393 -6.40 10.09 17.37
N ASN A 394 -6.51 11.22 16.67
CA ASN A 394 -7.33 12.34 17.11
C ASN A 394 -8.82 12.01 16.90
N ARG A 395 -9.55 11.92 17.99
CA ARG A 395 -11.00 11.58 17.94
C ARG A 395 -11.84 12.58 17.13
N ALA A 396 -11.37 13.82 16.97
CA ALA A 396 -12.06 14.80 16.14
C ALA A 396 -12.11 14.40 14.65
N ASP A 397 -11.17 13.58 14.18
CA ASP A 397 -11.11 13.09 12.79
C ASP A 397 -12.19 12.03 12.52
N LEU A 398 -12.76 11.39 13.56
CA LEU A 398 -13.86 10.42 13.44
C LEU A 398 -15.11 11.00 12.77
N LYS A 399 -15.27 12.34 12.77
CA LYS A 399 -16.39 13.02 12.08
C LYS A 399 -16.47 12.70 10.57
N HIS A 400 -15.34 12.31 9.96
CA HIS A 400 -15.23 12.00 8.54
C HIS A 400 -15.34 10.50 8.23
N LEU A 401 -15.49 9.66 9.26
CA LEU A 401 -15.45 8.19 9.13
C LEU A 401 -16.79 7.56 9.49
N PRO A 402 -17.14 6.41 8.87
CA PRO A 402 -18.27 5.62 9.32
C PRO A 402 -18.00 5.06 10.72
N THR A 403 -19.05 4.99 11.56
CA THR A 403 -18.98 4.44 12.92
C THR A 403 -19.31 2.94 12.97
N THR A 404 -19.21 2.26 11.84
CA THR A 404 -19.45 0.82 11.64
C THR A 404 -18.17 0.11 11.20
N GLY A 405 -18.22 -1.20 11.02
CA GLY A 405 -17.07 -1.98 10.60
C GLY A 405 -15.93 -1.95 11.62
N TRP A 406 -14.69 -1.89 11.14
CA TRP A 406 -13.51 -1.91 12.01
C TRP A 406 -13.48 -0.74 13.01
N ILE A 407 -13.79 0.46 12.57
CA ILE A 407 -13.88 1.63 13.48
C ILE A 407 -14.96 1.42 14.53
N GLY A 408 -16.12 0.89 14.14
CA GLY A 408 -17.18 0.53 15.09
C GLY A 408 -16.73 -0.51 16.12
N PHE A 409 -15.94 -1.50 15.69
CA PHE A 409 -15.36 -2.52 16.56
C PHE A 409 -14.37 -1.90 17.57
N LEU A 410 -13.42 -1.09 17.11
CA LEU A 410 -12.45 -0.40 17.97
C LEU A 410 -13.11 0.55 18.98
N GLU A 411 -14.27 1.10 18.64
CA GLU A 411 -15.10 1.95 19.51
C GLU A 411 -16.08 1.14 20.39
N GLY A 412 -16.02 -0.21 20.35
CA GLY A 412 -16.88 -1.10 21.15
C GLY A 412 -18.34 -1.19 20.70
N LYS A 413 -18.66 -0.75 19.47
CA LYS A 413 -20.04 -0.72 18.93
C LYS A 413 -20.41 -1.96 18.10
N SER A 414 -19.43 -2.73 17.67
CA SER A 414 -19.59 -3.88 16.78
C SER A 414 -18.81 -5.09 17.31
N PRO A 415 -19.19 -5.71 18.44
CA PRO A 415 -18.39 -6.76 19.10
C PRO A 415 -18.22 -8.02 18.23
N ASP A 416 -19.18 -8.33 17.36
CA ASP A 416 -19.19 -9.53 16.51
C ASP A 416 -18.38 -9.34 15.21
N TYR A 417 -17.89 -8.11 14.95
CA TYR A 417 -17.15 -7.76 13.73
C TYR A 417 -16.00 -8.73 13.38
N PRO A 418 -15.13 -9.17 14.33
CA PRO A 418 -14.02 -10.06 13.99
C PRO A 418 -14.48 -11.38 13.37
N GLU A 419 -15.53 -12.01 13.91
CA GLU A 419 -16.03 -13.28 13.38
C GLU A 419 -16.75 -13.08 12.03
N GLU A 420 -17.57 -12.04 11.90
CA GLU A 420 -18.30 -11.72 10.68
C GLU A 420 -17.36 -11.48 9.50
N VAL A 421 -16.28 -10.69 9.69
CA VAL A 421 -15.37 -10.37 8.60
C VAL A 421 -14.46 -11.54 8.21
N LEU A 422 -14.03 -12.36 9.18
CA LEU A 422 -13.29 -13.58 8.90
C LEU A 422 -14.14 -14.58 8.09
N GLN A 423 -15.41 -14.76 8.43
CA GLN A 423 -16.36 -15.61 7.67
C GLN A 423 -16.61 -15.06 6.26
N ARG A 424 -16.70 -13.73 6.11
CA ARG A 424 -16.82 -13.08 4.81
C ARG A 424 -15.59 -13.35 3.94
N ASP A 425 -14.39 -13.32 4.52
CA ASP A 425 -13.15 -13.61 3.79
C ASP A 425 -13.10 -15.08 3.33
N PHE A 426 -13.52 -16.04 4.13
CA PHE A 426 -13.69 -17.42 3.68
C PHE A 426 -14.62 -17.53 2.47
N SER A 427 -15.75 -16.83 2.51
CA SER A 427 -16.71 -16.80 1.41
C SER A 427 -16.10 -16.18 0.15
N THR A 428 -15.26 -15.16 0.32
CA THR A 428 -14.56 -14.50 -0.79
C THR A 428 -13.51 -15.41 -1.41
N ILE A 429 -12.67 -16.06 -0.59
CA ILE A 429 -11.64 -17.00 -1.07
C ILE A 429 -12.32 -18.17 -1.81
N ARG A 430 -13.40 -18.71 -1.27
CA ARG A 430 -14.16 -19.78 -1.93
C ARG A 430 -14.63 -19.35 -3.32
N ARG A 431 -15.24 -18.17 -3.47
CA ARG A 431 -15.70 -17.66 -4.77
C ARG A 431 -14.53 -17.48 -5.74
N LYS A 432 -13.38 -16.97 -5.26
CA LYS A 432 -12.17 -16.80 -6.08
C LYS A 432 -11.62 -18.14 -6.56
N VAL A 433 -11.52 -19.13 -5.69
CA VAL A 433 -11.08 -20.49 -6.05
C VAL A 433 -12.06 -21.15 -7.02
N GLU A 434 -13.38 -21.02 -6.80
CA GLU A 434 -14.38 -21.54 -7.72
C GLU A 434 -14.30 -20.84 -9.10
N GLY A 435 -14.08 -19.51 -9.12
CA GLY A 435 -13.87 -18.73 -10.35
C GLY A 435 -12.63 -19.20 -11.09
N MET A 436 -11.50 -19.28 -10.38
CA MET A 436 -10.22 -19.78 -10.91
C MET A 436 -10.36 -21.16 -11.56
N ARG A 437 -11.05 -22.11 -10.91
CA ARG A 437 -11.27 -23.47 -11.42
C ARG A 437 -12.17 -23.53 -12.66
N ARG A 438 -13.03 -22.52 -12.85
CA ARG A 438 -13.89 -22.38 -14.04
C ARG A 438 -13.24 -21.59 -15.16
N ASP A 439 -12.12 -20.92 -14.89
CA ASP A 439 -11.42 -20.16 -15.91
C ASP A 439 -10.91 -21.09 -17.01
N THR A 440 -11.31 -20.84 -18.24
CA THR A 440 -10.93 -21.58 -19.46
C THR A 440 -9.99 -20.78 -20.35
N SER A 441 -9.56 -19.58 -19.92
CA SER A 441 -8.62 -18.77 -20.69
C SER A 441 -7.25 -19.49 -20.82
N THR A 442 -6.57 -19.20 -21.91
CA THR A 442 -5.24 -19.74 -22.20
C THR A 442 -4.20 -18.61 -22.21
N PRO A 443 -2.90 -18.89 -22.11
CA PRO A 443 -1.88 -17.83 -22.07
C PRO A 443 -1.92 -16.85 -23.24
N ASP A 444 -2.37 -17.29 -24.40
CA ASP A 444 -2.51 -16.47 -25.63
C ASP A 444 -3.83 -15.72 -25.76
N THR A 445 -4.76 -15.95 -24.86
CA THR A 445 -6.04 -15.21 -24.76
C THR A 445 -6.22 -14.45 -23.47
N ARG A 446 -5.26 -14.56 -22.55
CA ARG A 446 -5.31 -13.95 -21.22
C ARG A 446 -4.50 -12.67 -21.19
N MET A 447 -5.10 -11.61 -20.69
CA MET A 447 -4.44 -10.36 -20.32
C MET A 447 -3.84 -10.49 -18.92
N SER A 448 -2.93 -9.60 -18.54
CA SER A 448 -2.22 -9.73 -17.26
C SER A 448 -3.11 -9.46 -16.04
N ASP A 449 -4.16 -8.65 -16.17
CA ASP A 449 -5.14 -8.39 -15.10
C ASP A 449 -6.23 -9.46 -14.94
N ASP A 450 -6.44 -10.34 -15.95
CA ASP A 450 -7.51 -11.34 -15.91
C ASP A 450 -7.43 -12.27 -14.68
N PRO A 451 -6.26 -12.81 -14.29
CA PRO A 451 -6.17 -13.66 -13.11
C PRO A 451 -6.29 -12.89 -11.78
N MET A 452 -6.02 -11.59 -11.76
CA MET A 452 -6.01 -10.77 -10.54
C MET A 452 -7.33 -10.89 -9.75
N GLY A 453 -8.46 -11.00 -10.45
CA GLY A 453 -9.77 -11.24 -9.84
C GLY A 453 -9.86 -12.55 -9.03
N PHE A 454 -8.97 -13.50 -9.28
CA PHE A 454 -8.92 -14.81 -8.60
C PHE A 454 -7.82 -14.88 -7.52
N ASN A 455 -6.93 -13.87 -7.39
CA ASN A 455 -5.89 -13.87 -6.36
C ASN A 455 -6.50 -14.10 -4.97
N PRO A 456 -6.20 -15.21 -4.27
CA PRO A 456 -6.88 -15.57 -3.04
C PRO A 456 -6.34 -14.87 -1.79
N ALA A 457 -5.24 -14.12 -1.89
CA ALA A 457 -4.68 -13.40 -0.75
C ALA A 457 -5.61 -12.27 -0.29
N ALA A 458 -6.37 -12.52 0.77
CA ALA A 458 -7.28 -11.57 1.41
C ALA A 458 -6.68 -11.16 2.77
N VAL A 459 -5.78 -10.16 2.76
CA VAL A 459 -4.98 -9.79 3.93
C VAL A 459 -5.54 -8.60 4.72
N GLY A 460 -6.52 -7.87 4.17
CA GLY A 460 -7.04 -6.64 4.78
C GLY A 460 -7.60 -6.87 6.19
N THR A 461 -8.54 -7.78 6.31
CA THR A 461 -9.12 -8.17 7.61
C THR A 461 -8.07 -8.64 8.61
N LEU A 462 -7.11 -9.46 8.15
CA LEU A 462 -6.04 -9.95 9.03
C LEU A 462 -5.11 -8.82 9.48
N THR A 463 -4.81 -7.86 8.60
CA THR A 463 -4.01 -6.67 8.94
C THR A 463 -4.70 -5.82 10.00
N GLU A 464 -6.01 -5.57 9.85
CA GLU A 464 -6.82 -4.85 10.84
C GLU A 464 -6.85 -5.59 12.19
N LEU A 465 -7.24 -6.86 12.16
CA LEU A 465 -7.50 -7.62 13.39
C LEU A 465 -6.23 -8.05 14.12
N MET A 466 -5.19 -8.50 13.41
CA MET A 466 -3.97 -8.98 14.05
C MET A 466 -3.01 -7.85 14.41
N LEU A 467 -2.84 -6.90 13.49
CA LEU A 467 -1.79 -5.89 13.61
C LEU A 467 -2.32 -4.54 14.09
N GLY A 468 -3.64 -4.34 14.10
CA GLY A 468 -4.23 -3.02 14.32
C GLY A 468 -3.70 -2.03 13.29
N GLY A 469 -3.72 -2.36 12.00
CA GLY A 469 -3.09 -1.62 10.93
C GLY A 469 -3.96 -1.42 9.71
N LEU A 470 -3.48 -0.58 8.79
CA LEU A 470 -4.09 -0.32 7.50
C LEU A 470 -3.41 -1.18 6.44
N THR A 471 -4.20 -1.77 5.54
CA THR A 471 -3.64 -2.49 4.40
C THR A 471 -2.99 -1.50 3.44
N PRO A 472 -1.69 -1.65 3.14
CA PRO A 472 -1.01 -0.77 2.19
C PRO A 472 -1.64 -0.84 0.80
N ARG A 473 -1.71 0.32 0.17
CA ARG A 473 -2.22 0.53 -1.18
C ARG A 473 -1.26 1.48 -1.89
N HIS A 474 -1.15 1.40 -3.18
CA HIS A 474 -0.45 2.42 -3.96
C HIS A 474 1.02 2.65 -3.56
N GLY A 475 1.76 1.55 -3.27
CA GLY A 475 3.19 1.60 -2.97
C GLY A 475 3.55 1.94 -1.52
N GLU A 476 2.59 2.18 -0.67
CA GLU A 476 2.79 2.60 0.71
C GLU A 476 3.48 1.52 1.56
N PRO A 477 4.30 1.91 2.56
CA PRO A 477 4.74 1.00 3.62
C PRO A 477 3.55 0.60 4.52
N LEU A 478 3.68 -0.51 5.22
CA LEU A 478 2.68 -0.94 6.19
C LEU A 478 2.68 0.00 7.40
N HIS A 479 1.55 0.60 7.70
CA HIS A 479 1.31 1.28 8.97
C HIS A 479 0.47 0.38 9.88
N CYS A 480 1.07 -0.10 10.97
CA CYS A 480 0.36 -0.91 11.95
C CYS A 480 0.79 -0.59 13.39
N ARG A 481 -0.02 -1.00 14.35
CA ARG A 481 0.25 -0.73 15.76
C ARG A 481 1.25 -1.72 16.35
N VAL A 482 1.11 -2.98 15.98
CA VAL A 482 1.99 -4.07 16.41
C VAL A 482 2.29 -5.00 15.25
N ARG A 483 3.38 -5.74 15.37
CA ARG A 483 3.77 -6.80 14.45
C ARG A 483 4.34 -7.97 15.22
N TYR A 484 4.24 -9.18 14.65
CA TYR A 484 4.65 -10.41 15.34
C TYR A 484 5.82 -11.10 14.63
N PHE A 485 6.61 -11.83 15.43
CA PHE A 485 7.68 -12.70 14.94
C PHE A 485 7.71 -14.00 15.72
N ASP A 486 8.11 -15.06 15.01
CA ASP A 486 8.46 -16.34 15.61
C ASP A 486 9.98 -16.39 15.88
N PRO A 487 10.42 -16.22 17.15
CA PRO A 487 11.83 -16.21 17.47
C PRO A 487 12.48 -17.60 17.36
N LEU A 488 11.72 -18.68 17.49
CA LEU A 488 12.24 -20.03 17.40
C LEU A 488 12.56 -20.41 15.95
N LYS A 489 11.69 -20.06 15.03
CA LYS A 489 11.90 -20.24 13.58
C LYS A 489 12.70 -19.08 12.96
N ARG A 490 12.98 -18.00 13.72
CA ARG A 490 13.66 -16.77 13.27
C ARG A 490 13.03 -16.19 12.00
N ARG A 491 11.72 -16.00 12.03
CA ARG A 491 10.97 -15.48 10.90
C ARG A 491 9.92 -14.43 11.30
N ALA A 492 9.50 -13.66 10.32
CA ALA A 492 8.33 -12.80 10.42
C ALA A 492 7.04 -13.61 10.56
N GLY A 493 6.05 -13.01 11.19
CA GLY A 493 4.71 -13.56 11.38
C GLY A 493 4.52 -14.20 12.74
N ILE A 494 3.24 -14.31 13.12
CA ILE A 494 2.86 -14.93 14.38
C ILE A 494 3.19 -16.43 14.34
N PRO A 495 3.69 -17.02 15.45
CA PRO A 495 3.95 -18.46 15.52
C PRO A 495 2.73 -19.29 15.18
N GLU A 496 2.97 -20.50 14.65
CA GLU A 496 1.92 -21.50 14.47
C GLU A 496 1.15 -21.71 15.78
N ASP A 497 -0.15 -21.94 15.66
CA ASP A 497 -1.12 -22.10 16.77
C ASP A 497 -1.36 -20.84 17.63
N VAL A 498 -0.69 -19.73 17.41
CA VAL A 498 -1.02 -18.48 18.08
C VAL A 498 -1.94 -17.64 17.22
N ALA A 499 -2.99 -17.11 17.82
CA ALA A 499 -3.87 -16.12 17.22
C ALA A 499 -3.79 -14.80 18.01
N ALA A 500 -4.00 -13.68 17.32
CA ALA A 500 -3.97 -12.35 17.93
C ALA A 500 -5.15 -11.51 17.45
N LEU A 501 -5.75 -10.76 18.37
CA LEU A 501 -6.83 -9.82 18.07
C LEU A 501 -6.56 -8.50 18.74
N VAL A 502 -6.38 -7.43 17.96
CA VAL A 502 -6.32 -6.05 18.44
C VAL A 502 -7.74 -5.57 18.70
N GLU A 503 -8.05 -5.29 19.96
CA GLU A 503 -9.39 -4.94 20.42
C GLU A 503 -9.59 -3.43 20.56
N LYS A 504 -8.52 -2.69 20.84
CA LYS A 504 -8.59 -1.24 21.08
C LYS A 504 -7.29 -0.55 20.69
N LEU A 505 -7.42 0.65 20.15
CA LEU A 505 -6.32 1.56 19.82
C LEU A 505 -6.56 2.94 20.46
N THR A 506 -5.48 3.50 21.02
CA THR A 506 -5.42 4.92 21.43
C THR A 506 -4.14 5.54 20.86
N ASP A 507 -3.86 6.77 21.16
CA ASP A 507 -2.63 7.45 20.75
C ASP A 507 -1.38 6.87 21.40
N ASP A 508 -1.49 6.29 22.61
CA ASP A 508 -0.37 5.77 23.40
C ASP A 508 -0.52 4.30 23.84
N GLU A 509 -1.60 3.61 23.41
CA GLU A 509 -1.90 2.26 23.88
C GLU A 509 -2.48 1.37 22.79
N VAL A 510 -2.17 0.09 22.84
CA VAL A 510 -2.88 -0.98 22.15
C VAL A 510 -3.32 -2.05 23.15
N THR A 511 -4.59 -2.46 23.07
CA THR A 511 -5.09 -3.64 23.76
C THR A 511 -5.26 -4.76 22.76
N LEU A 512 -4.64 -5.90 23.02
CA LEU A 512 -4.75 -7.09 22.16
C LEU A 512 -4.94 -8.35 23.01
N THR A 513 -5.59 -9.36 22.43
CA THR A 513 -5.71 -10.69 23.02
C THR A 513 -4.84 -11.66 22.24
N LEU A 514 -3.99 -12.42 22.95
CA LEU A 514 -3.23 -13.55 22.42
C LEU A 514 -3.85 -14.87 22.88
N VAL A 515 -3.94 -15.84 21.98
CA VAL A 515 -4.44 -17.18 22.29
C VAL A 515 -3.55 -18.22 21.64
N ASN A 516 -3.03 -19.18 22.41
CA ASN A 516 -2.40 -20.38 21.88
C ASN A 516 -3.45 -21.49 21.80
N ILE A 517 -3.81 -21.87 20.59
CA ILE A 517 -4.82 -22.92 20.35
C ILE A 517 -4.27 -24.34 20.47
N SER A 518 -2.93 -24.52 20.54
CA SER A 518 -2.32 -25.83 20.80
C SER A 518 -2.55 -26.25 22.24
N PRO A 519 -3.16 -27.41 22.48
CA PRO A 519 -3.39 -27.91 23.84
C PRO A 519 -2.13 -28.52 24.48
N VAL A 520 -1.06 -28.71 23.72
CA VAL A 520 0.13 -29.47 24.16
C VAL A 520 1.44 -28.72 24.07
N GLU A 521 1.54 -27.73 23.18
CA GLU A 521 2.79 -27.04 22.93
C GLU A 521 2.73 -25.58 23.36
N ALA A 522 3.72 -25.14 24.13
CA ALA A 522 3.92 -23.73 24.40
C ALA A 522 4.49 -23.00 23.16
N ARG A 523 4.17 -21.73 23.04
CA ARG A 523 4.68 -20.87 21.96
C ARG A 523 5.38 -19.63 22.53
N THR A 524 6.39 -19.17 21.84
CA THR A 524 7.02 -17.88 22.12
C THR A 524 6.78 -16.95 20.95
N VAL A 525 6.25 -15.78 21.22
CA VAL A 525 6.01 -14.73 20.23
C VAL A 525 6.73 -13.45 20.60
N ILE A 526 7.34 -12.78 19.64
CA ILE A 526 7.77 -11.39 19.80
C ILE A 526 6.68 -10.47 19.29
N ILE A 527 6.31 -9.49 20.10
CA ILE A 527 5.42 -8.37 19.73
C ILE A 527 6.30 -7.15 19.55
N GLN A 528 6.35 -6.60 18.35
CA GLN A 528 7.07 -5.37 18.02
C GLN A 528 6.10 -4.20 17.93
N GLY A 529 6.51 -3.04 18.36
CA GLY A 529 5.79 -1.78 18.19
C GLY A 529 5.98 -1.22 16.78
N GLY A 530 4.91 -1.23 15.99
CA GLY A 530 4.91 -0.82 14.59
C GLY A 530 5.44 -1.87 13.61
N ALA A 531 5.29 -1.60 12.33
CA ALA A 531 5.75 -2.49 11.27
C ALA A 531 7.29 -2.55 11.19
N TYR A 532 7.95 -1.44 11.48
CA TYR A 532 9.39 -1.21 11.31
C TYR A 532 10.08 -0.80 12.62
N ALA A 533 9.52 -1.20 13.78
CA ALA A 533 10.03 -0.86 15.12
C ALA A 533 9.98 0.65 15.46
N GLU A 534 9.22 1.41 14.71
CA GLU A 534 9.08 2.86 14.88
C GLU A 534 8.40 3.27 16.19
N HIS A 535 7.73 2.34 16.88
CA HIS A 535 7.10 2.60 18.18
C HIS A 535 7.91 2.05 19.34
N GLN A 536 8.14 2.89 20.36
CA GLN A 536 8.80 2.50 21.59
C GLN A 536 7.78 1.95 22.58
N LEU A 537 7.95 0.70 23.04
CA LEU A 537 7.11 0.12 24.08
C LEU A 537 7.58 0.62 25.46
N ILE A 538 6.63 1.09 26.27
CA ILE A 538 6.88 1.65 27.61
C ILE A 538 6.57 0.63 28.70
N SER A 539 5.47 -0.08 28.57
CA SER A 539 5.08 -1.14 29.49
C SER A 539 4.10 -2.11 28.81
N ALA A 540 4.03 -3.32 29.33
CA ALA A 540 2.96 -4.25 29.01
C ALA A 540 2.30 -4.78 30.28
N ALA A 541 0.98 -4.91 30.27
CA ALA A 541 0.19 -5.43 31.39
C ALA A 541 -0.60 -6.69 30.96
N ILE A 542 -0.59 -7.70 31.83
CA ILE A 542 -1.43 -8.90 31.74
C ILE A 542 -2.14 -9.03 33.09
N GLY A 543 -3.47 -8.88 33.10
CA GLY A 543 -4.23 -8.72 34.34
C GLY A 543 -3.69 -7.54 35.16
N ASP A 544 -3.38 -7.77 36.44
CA ASP A 544 -2.84 -6.73 37.34
C ASP A 544 -1.31 -6.62 37.28
N GLN A 545 -0.63 -7.50 36.56
CA GLN A 545 0.82 -7.49 36.46
C GLN A 545 1.28 -6.54 35.36
N VAL A 546 2.02 -5.50 35.73
CA VAL A 546 2.62 -4.54 34.81
C VAL A 546 4.14 -4.78 34.73
N THR A 547 4.63 -5.01 33.53
CA THR A 547 6.07 -5.16 33.23
C THR A 547 6.57 -3.90 32.52
N PRO A 548 7.52 -3.14 33.09
CA PRO A 548 8.16 -2.03 32.41
C PRO A 548 8.94 -2.53 31.19
N LEU A 549 8.87 -1.76 30.10
CA LEU A 549 9.61 -1.98 28.86
C LEU A 549 10.31 -0.67 28.48
N ASP A 550 11.44 -0.77 27.83
CA ASP A 550 12.13 0.39 27.24
C ASP A 550 12.84 -0.05 25.96
N ARG A 551 12.02 -0.54 25.02
CA ARG A 551 12.49 -1.08 23.74
C ARG A 551 11.35 -1.16 22.72
N SER A 552 11.69 -1.42 21.46
CA SER A 552 10.71 -1.51 20.38
C SER A 552 9.96 -2.85 20.32
N PHE A 553 10.27 -3.83 21.17
CA PHE A 553 9.59 -5.14 21.19
C PHE A 553 9.55 -5.76 22.58
N ALA A 554 8.67 -6.74 22.77
CA ALA A 554 8.57 -7.58 23.95
C ALA A 554 8.48 -9.06 23.54
N THR A 555 8.98 -9.97 24.39
CA THR A 555 8.84 -11.41 24.21
C THR A 555 7.72 -11.92 25.11
N VAL A 556 6.81 -12.73 24.56
CA VAL A 556 5.69 -13.33 25.27
C VAL A 556 5.77 -14.85 25.16
N HIS A 557 5.78 -15.53 26.29
CA HIS A 557 5.59 -16.99 26.36
C HIS A 557 4.11 -17.30 26.58
N VAL A 558 3.53 -18.11 25.72
CA VAL A 558 2.12 -18.48 25.79
C VAL A 558 2.04 -19.99 26.04
N ALA A 559 1.56 -20.36 27.22
CA ALA A 559 1.41 -21.76 27.62
C ALA A 559 0.44 -22.50 26.71
N PRO A 560 0.46 -23.86 26.68
CA PRO A 560 -0.50 -24.65 25.93
C PRO A 560 -1.94 -24.34 26.35
N GLY A 561 -2.83 -24.09 25.40
CA GLY A 561 -4.25 -23.80 25.65
C GLY A 561 -4.49 -22.55 26.50
N ALA A 562 -3.53 -21.63 26.53
CA ALA A 562 -3.63 -20.38 27.29
C ALA A 562 -3.99 -19.20 26.38
N GLY A 563 -4.63 -18.20 26.98
CA GLY A 563 -4.92 -16.93 26.33
C GLY A 563 -5.09 -15.82 27.35
N SER A 564 -4.74 -14.60 26.95
CA SER A 564 -4.96 -13.42 27.80
C SER A 564 -4.96 -12.14 26.99
N ARG A 565 -5.61 -11.13 27.55
CA ARG A 565 -5.52 -9.75 27.10
C ARG A 565 -4.19 -9.16 27.53
N VAL A 566 -3.52 -8.49 26.61
CA VAL A 566 -2.25 -7.77 26.82
C VAL A 566 -2.49 -6.31 26.48
N VAL A 567 -2.21 -5.44 27.43
CA VAL A 567 -2.30 -3.97 27.25
C VAL A 567 -0.89 -3.43 27.14
N ILE A 568 -0.54 -2.83 26.01
CA ILE A 568 0.80 -2.32 25.74
C ILE A 568 0.74 -0.80 25.62
N LYS A 569 1.43 -0.10 26.52
CA LYS A 569 1.69 1.34 26.40
C LYS A 569 2.91 1.59 25.54
N MET A 570 2.82 2.60 24.67
CA MET A 570 3.89 2.92 23.74
C MET A 570 3.97 4.42 23.45
N LYS A 571 5.14 4.84 22.96
CA LYS A 571 5.36 6.12 22.32
C LYS A 571 5.48 5.87 20.82
N ARG A 572 4.50 6.33 20.05
CA ARG A 572 4.47 6.09 18.61
C ARG A 572 5.48 6.97 17.89
N TYR A 573 6.03 6.44 16.77
CA TYR A 573 7.01 7.11 15.91
C TYR A 573 8.20 7.72 16.67
N ALA A 574 8.62 7.05 17.76
CA ALA A 574 9.70 7.54 18.63
C ALA A 574 11.08 7.04 18.19
N ASN A 575 11.11 5.98 17.39
CA ASN A 575 12.34 5.33 16.92
C ASN A 575 12.52 5.53 15.42
N GLN A 576 13.78 5.42 14.98
CA GLN A 576 14.06 5.30 13.56
C GLN A 576 13.47 3.99 13.02
N PRO A 577 12.66 4.02 11.96
CA PRO A 577 12.13 2.81 11.35
C PRO A 577 13.25 1.98 10.71
N THR A 578 13.16 0.65 10.81
CA THR A 578 14.17 -0.27 10.30
C THR A 578 13.57 -1.61 9.87
N PHE A 579 14.18 -2.24 8.87
CA PHE A 579 13.88 -3.63 8.48
C PHE A 579 14.58 -4.67 9.36
N VAL A 580 15.55 -4.27 10.19
CA VAL A 580 16.30 -5.20 11.04
C VAL A 580 15.35 -5.93 11.98
N PHE A 581 15.38 -7.24 11.98
CA PHE A 581 14.51 -8.07 12.83
C PHE A 581 14.89 -8.00 14.32
N PRO A 582 13.94 -8.25 15.25
CA PRO A 582 14.17 -8.03 16.69
C PRO A 582 15.39 -8.74 17.27
N TRP A 583 15.70 -9.95 16.82
CA TRP A 583 16.84 -10.73 17.29
C TRP A 583 18.21 -10.27 16.77
N ALA A 584 18.24 -9.32 15.85
CA ALA A 584 19.45 -8.72 15.30
C ALA A 584 19.62 -7.25 15.74
N ARG A 585 18.73 -6.77 16.62
CA ARG A 585 18.83 -5.45 17.28
C ARG A 585 19.36 -5.61 18.70
N ASP A 586 20.36 -4.82 19.08
CA ASP A 586 20.91 -4.77 20.43
C ASP A 586 20.01 -3.99 21.41
#